data_ee5f4302b6a47ec4e7943ced943f8c97
#
_entry.id   ee5f4302b6a47ec4e7943ced943f8c97
#
_cell.length_a   1.000
_cell.length_b   1.000
_cell.length_c   1.000
_cell.angle_alpha   90.00
_cell.angle_beta   90.00
_cell.angle_gamma   90.00
#
_symmetry.space_group_name_H-M   'P 1'
#
loop_
_entity.id
_entity.type
_entity.pdbx_description
1 polymer ?
#
loop_
_entity_poly.entity_id
_entity_poly.type
_entity_poly.pdbx_seq_one_letter_code
_entity_poly.pdbx_strand_id
1 'polypeptide(L)'
;MALVTEGARVSIGARSPGPLAETEQALRAAGGDVLAMTVDVAKPDDLERWHAATVEKFGAPALLVTNTGGPPVGQLEDLAESAWQSGIDSTLMNVVRLCRLVLPAMRAARYGRIVHLTSFVAKRPWGLLTISSTLRAGLSALTTSLASQVAADGITVNAVLPGHFLTDRQIHLNEIRAKQHGTTRAAWEERVQAEIPARRFGKPEELADAVAFLLSERAGYINGVSLQIDGGLIGATF
;
A
#
# COMPACT_ATOMS: atom_id res chain seq x y z
N MET A 1 8.30 1.68 -10.44
CA MET A 1 9.61 1.45 -11.12
C MET A 1 10.00 -0.03 -11.04
N ALA A 2 10.22 -0.65 -9.88
CA ALA A 2 10.68 -2.05 -9.75
C ALA A 2 9.93 -3.05 -10.66
N LEU A 3 8.59 -3.02 -10.69
CA LEU A 3 7.82 -3.91 -11.56
C LEU A 3 8.03 -3.66 -13.06
N VAL A 4 8.26 -2.41 -13.46
CA VAL A 4 8.57 -2.08 -14.86
C VAL A 4 9.93 -2.64 -15.27
N THR A 5 10.95 -2.52 -14.42
CA THR A 5 12.28 -3.09 -14.69
C THR A 5 12.27 -4.61 -14.75
N GLU A 6 11.33 -5.27 -14.09
CA GLU A 6 11.06 -6.71 -14.18
C GLU A 6 10.16 -7.09 -15.39
N GLY A 7 9.83 -6.12 -16.27
CA GLY A 7 9.08 -6.37 -17.50
C GLY A 7 7.56 -6.39 -17.34
N ALA A 8 7.01 -5.97 -16.20
CA ALA A 8 5.57 -5.93 -16.02
C ALA A 8 4.92 -4.77 -16.80
N ARG A 9 3.76 -5.02 -17.43
CA ARG A 9 2.85 -3.98 -17.89
C ARG A 9 2.11 -3.44 -16.68
N VAL A 10 2.04 -2.11 -16.51
CA VAL A 10 1.58 -1.50 -15.25
C VAL A 10 0.38 -0.59 -15.47
N SER A 11 -0.67 -0.81 -14.71
CA SER A 11 -1.80 0.12 -14.61
C SER A 11 -1.72 0.86 -13.28
N ILE A 12 -1.66 2.19 -13.30
CA ILE A 12 -1.58 3.04 -12.12
C ILE A 12 -2.78 3.96 -12.02
N GLY A 13 -3.31 4.10 -10.80
CA GLY A 13 -4.42 4.99 -10.47
C GLY A 13 -4.09 5.92 -9.31
N ALA A 14 -4.37 7.21 -9.45
CA ALA A 14 -4.23 8.20 -8.38
C ALA A 14 -5.22 9.35 -8.57
N ARG A 15 -5.51 10.09 -7.48
CA ARG A 15 -6.46 11.22 -7.52
C ARG A 15 -5.89 12.47 -8.17
N SER A 16 -4.59 12.70 -8.03
CA SER A 16 -3.92 13.94 -8.47
C SER A 16 -3.32 13.75 -9.87
N PRO A 17 -3.84 14.44 -10.90
CA PRO A 17 -3.40 14.22 -12.28
C PRO A 17 -1.95 14.64 -12.55
N GLY A 18 -1.44 15.69 -11.91
CA GLY A 18 -0.05 16.15 -12.10
C GLY A 18 0.99 15.11 -11.69
N PRO A 19 1.07 14.70 -10.41
CA PRO A 19 1.97 13.65 -9.97
C PRO A 19 1.76 12.30 -10.67
N LEU A 20 0.52 12.00 -11.10
CA LEU A 20 0.22 10.81 -11.87
C LEU A 20 0.89 10.85 -13.25
N ALA A 21 0.80 11.98 -13.95
CA ALA A 21 1.43 12.17 -15.26
C ALA A 21 2.97 12.13 -15.17
N GLU A 22 3.56 12.74 -14.14
CA GLU A 22 5.00 12.66 -13.87
C GLU A 22 5.46 11.21 -13.65
N THR A 23 4.67 10.46 -12.86
CA THR A 23 4.94 9.02 -12.62
C THR A 23 4.81 8.21 -13.91
N GLU A 24 3.76 8.45 -14.72
CA GLU A 24 3.59 7.79 -16.02
C GLU A 24 4.79 8.06 -16.94
N GLN A 25 5.21 9.32 -17.04
CA GLN A 25 6.35 9.69 -17.86
C GLN A 25 7.64 8.98 -17.40
N ALA A 26 7.90 8.94 -16.11
CA ALA A 26 9.06 8.25 -15.55
C ALA A 26 9.04 6.74 -15.83
N LEU A 27 7.88 6.08 -15.71
CA LEU A 27 7.72 4.65 -15.99
C LEU A 27 7.90 4.36 -17.49
N ARG A 28 7.37 5.21 -18.38
CA ARG A 28 7.56 5.08 -19.83
C ARG A 28 9.01 5.31 -20.25
N ALA A 29 9.69 6.28 -19.62
CA ALA A 29 11.11 6.53 -19.86
C ALA A 29 12.00 5.33 -19.45
N ALA A 30 11.55 4.55 -18.48
CA ALA A 30 12.20 3.28 -18.09
C ALA A 30 11.80 2.08 -18.99
N GLY A 31 11.10 2.32 -20.10
CA GLY A 31 10.69 1.28 -21.05
C GLY A 31 9.36 0.58 -20.70
N GLY A 32 8.62 1.09 -19.72
CA GLY A 32 7.36 0.49 -19.27
C GLY A 32 6.19 0.71 -20.23
N ASP A 33 5.36 -0.32 -20.42
CA ASP A 33 4.02 -0.16 -20.97
C ASP A 33 3.04 0.19 -19.84
N VAL A 34 2.53 1.42 -19.85
CA VAL A 34 1.82 2.02 -18.72
C VAL A 34 0.45 2.52 -19.13
N LEU A 35 -0.56 2.19 -18.31
CA LEU A 35 -1.87 2.84 -18.27
C LEU A 35 -1.94 3.70 -17.01
N ALA A 36 -2.16 5.00 -17.15
CA ALA A 36 -2.36 5.92 -16.03
C ALA A 36 -3.79 6.49 -16.08
N MET A 37 -4.52 6.42 -14.97
CA MET A 37 -5.88 6.94 -14.87
C MET A 37 -6.09 7.73 -13.59
N THR A 38 -6.82 8.84 -13.69
CA THR A 38 -7.29 9.55 -12.50
C THR A 38 -8.41 8.75 -11.86
N VAL A 39 -8.17 8.29 -10.61
CA VAL A 39 -9.03 7.37 -9.86
C VAL A 39 -9.12 7.82 -8.42
N ASP A 40 -10.32 7.95 -7.90
CA ASP A 40 -10.57 8.01 -6.47
C ASP A 40 -10.95 6.61 -5.97
N VAL A 41 -10.03 5.96 -5.28
CA VAL A 41 -10.22 4.59 -4.80
C VAL A 41 -11.36 4.43 -3.77
N ALA A 42 -11.86 5.53 -3.20
CA ALA A 42 -13.04 5.52 -2.35
C ALA A 42 -14.34 5.33 -3.15
N LYS A 43 -14.32 5.60 -4.47
CA LYS A 43 -15.49 5.53 -5.35
C LYS A 43 -15.53 4.19 -6.10
N PRO A 44 -16.59 3.38 -5.92
CA PRO A 44 -16.74 2.10 -6.61
C PRO A 44 -16.66 2.24 -8.13
N ASP A 45 -17.38 3.20 -8.71
CA ASP A 45 -17.45 3.41 -10.17
C ASP A 45 -16.07 3.74 -10.78
N ASP A 46 -15.21 4.46 -10.02
CA ASP A 46 -13.86 4.75 -10.47
C ASP A 46 -13.01 3.48 -10.55
N LEU A 47 -13.15 2.58 -9.56
CA LEU A 47 -12.45 1.30 -9.55
C LEU A 47 -12.90 0.38 -10.69
N GLU A 48 -14.19 0.33 -10.95
CA GLU A 48 -14.76 -0.47 -12.04
C GLU A 48 -14.27 0.05 -13.40
N ARG A 49 -14.30 1.37 -13.63
CA ARG A 49 -13.77 1.99 -14.85
C ARG A 49 -12.28 1.71 -15.04
N TRP A 50 -11.50 1.85 -13.97
CA TRP A 50 -10.07 1.58 -14.01
C TRP A 50 -9.76 0.13 -14.31
N HIS A 51 -10.46 -0.80 -13.67
CA HIS A 51 -10.34 -2.23 -13.95
C HIS A 51 -10.70 -2.53 -15.40
N ALA A 52 -11.83 -2.03 -15.92
CA ALA A 52 -12.27 -2.23 -17.29
C ALA A 52 -11.23 -1.74 -18.32
N ALA A 53 -10.71 -0.51 -18.15
CA ALA A 53 -9.67 0.03 -19.02
C ALA A 53 -8.35 -0.77 -18.93
N THR A 54 -8.03 -1.31 -17.75
CA THR A 54 -6.85 -2.18 -17.57
C THR A 54 -7.03 -3.49 -18.35
N VAL A 55 -8.21 -4.10 -18.26
CA VAL A 55 -8.55 -5.34 -18.98
C VAL A 55 -8.54 -5.11 -20.50
N GLU A 56 -9.09 -4.00 -20.95
CA GLU A 56 -9.09 -3.64 -22.37
C GLU A 56 -7.67 -3.49 -22.93
N LYS A 57 -6.80 -2.81 -22.19
CA LYS A 57 -5.45 -2.53 -22.65
C LYS A 57 -4.48 -3.71 -22.51
N PHE A 58 -4.54 -4.43 -21.39
CA PHE A 58 -3.50 -5.40 -20.99
C PHE A 58 -4.02 -6.82 -20.82
N GLY A 59 -5.33 -7.02 -20.83
CA GLY A 59 -5.96 -8.25 -20.37
C GLY A 59 -6.15 -8.26 -18.86
N ALA A 60 -6.67 -9.36 -18.33
CA ALA A 60 -6.98 -9.49 -16.91
C ALA A 60 -5.72 -9.35 -16.03
N PRO A 61 -5.77 -8.54 -14.96
CA PRO A 61 -4.63 -8.38 -14.05
C PRO A 61 -4.30 -9.67 -13.30
N ALA A 62 -3.06 -10.12 -13.43
CA ALA A 62 -2.52 -11.25 -12.66
C ALA A 62 -1.90 -10.81 -11.32
N LEU A 63 -1.54 -9.53 -11.22
CA LEU A 63 -0.88 -8.95 -10.05
C LEU A 63 -1.71 -7.75 -9.55
N LEU A 64 -1.95 -7.68 -8.24
CA LEU A 64 -2.62 -6.54 -7.60
C LEU A 64 -1.78 -6.00 -6.45
N VAL A 65 -1.48 -4.71 -6.50
CA VAL A 65 -0.92 -3.97 -5.36
C VAL A 65 -1.93 -2.93 -4.92
N THR A 66 -2.38 -3.00 -3.66
CA THR A 66 -3.24 -1.97 -3.10
C THR A 66 -2.45 -1.04 -2.21
N ASN A 67 -2.55 0.26 -2.45
CA ASN A 67 -1.95 1.31 -1.63
C ASN A 67 -2.89 2.51 -1.58
N THR A 68 -3.01 3.11 -0.41
CA THR A 68 -3.83 4.32 -0.22
C THR A 68 -3.18 5.34 0.69
N GLY A 69 -3.60 6.59 0.56
CA GLY A 69 -3.29 7.61 1.55
C GLY A 69 -3.84 7.21 2.92
N GLY A 70 -3.30 7.79 3.98
CA GLY A 70 -3.84 7.58 5.32
C GLY A 70 -5.19 8.28 5.50
N PRO A 71 -6.10 7.72 6.33
CA PRO A 71 -7.32 8.38 6.78
C PRO A 71 -6.99 9.59 7.67
N PRO A 72 -8.00 10.39 8.06
CA PRO A 72 -7.83 11.50 9.00
C PRO A 72 -7.14 11.08 10.30
N VAL A 73 -6.33 11.98 10.84
CA VAL A 73 -5.54 11.79 12.07
C VAL A 73 -6.27 12.44 13.24
N GLY A 74 -6.33 11.78 14.38
CA GLY A 74 -6.93 12.29 15.60
C GLY A 74 -7.06 11.20 16.68
N GLN A 75 -7.38 11.63 17.90
CA GLN A 75 -7.81 10.76 18.98
C GLN A 75 -9.28 10.35 18.77
N LEU A 76 -9.75 9.34 19.48
CA LEU A 76 -11.09 8.79 19.28
C LEU A 76 -12.19 9.84 19.42
N GLU A 77 -12.10 10.67 20.45
CA GLU A 77 -13.07 11.72 20.77
C GLU A 77 -13.09 12.87 19.77
N ASP A 78 -12.00 13.09 19.04
CA ASP A 78 -11.87 14.17 18.05
C ASP A 78 -12.36 13.77 16.65
N LEU A 79 -12.61 12.48 16.43
CA LEU A 79 -12.89 11.92 15.10
C LEU A 79 -14.38 11.74 14.88
N ALA A 80 -14.98 12.63 14.09
CA ALA A 80 -16.37 12.53 13.69
C ALA A 80 -16.65 11.20 12.92
N GLU A 81 -17.89 10.71 12.98
CA GLU A 81 -18.33 9.51 12.27
C GLU A 81 -18.04 9.57 10.76
N SER A 82 -18.17 10.75 10.15
CA SER A 82 -17.84 10.98 8.75
C SER A 82 -16.36 10.72 8.42
N ALA A 83 -15.44 10.99 9.37
CA ALA A 83 -14.03 10.68 9.22
C ALA A 83 -13.78 9.16 9.23
N TRP A 84 -14.51 8.44 10.08
CA TRP A 84 -14.51 6.97 10.10
C TRP A 84 -15.03 6.39 8.80
N GLN A 85 -16.20 6.87 8.32
CA GLN A 85 -16.77 6.40 7.06
C GLN A 85 -15.82 6.64 5.87
N SER A 86 -15.25 7.84 5.77
CA SER A 86 -14.25 8.17 4.76
C SER A 86 -13.02 7.26 4.84
N GLY A 87 -12.56 6.98 6.06
CA GLY A 87 -11.47 6.03 6.31
C GLY A 87 -11.81 4.61 5.85
N ILE A 88 -13.01 4.13 6.18
CA ILE A 88 -13.50 2.80 5.77
C ILE A 88 -13.51 2.69 4.24
N ASP A 89 -14.08 3.66 3.54
CA ASP A 89 -14.17 3.62 2.09
C ASP A 89 -12.79 3.69 1.41
N SER A 90 -11.93 4.60 1.89
CA SER A 90 -10.62 4.83 1.27
C SER A 90 -9.54 3.84 1.68
N THR A 91 -9.65 3.15 2.83
CA THR A 91 -8.59 2.26 3.33
C THR A 91 -8.97 0.79 3.30
N LEU A 92 -10.22 0.44 3.64
CA LEU A 92 -10.68 -0.95 3.72
C LEU A 92 -11.48 -1.36 2.49
N MET A 93 -12.56 -0.61 2.18
CA MET A 93 -13.50 -1.03 1.13
C MET A 93 -12.90 -0.97 -0.27
N ASN A 94 -11.96 -0.08 -0.54
CA ASN A 94 -11.21 -0.07 -1.79
C ASN A 94 -10.48 -1.40 -2.04
N VAL A 95 -9.85 -1.95 -1.01
CA VAL A 95 -9.13 -3.24 -1.09
C VAL A 95 -10.11 -4.37 -1.37
N VAL A 96 -11.23 -4.40 -0.64
CA VAL A 96 -12.30 -5.40 -0.84
C VAL A 96 -12.83 -5.33 -2.27
N ARG A 97 -13.11 -4.11 -2.77
CA ARG A 97 -13.64 -3.88 -4.12
C ARG A 97 -12.64 -4.33 -5.20
N LEU A 98 -11.37 -3.93 -5.08
CA LEU A 98 -10.32 -4.33 -6.03
C LEU A 98 -10.11 -5.84 -6.05
N CYS A 99 -10.06 -6.50 -4.88
CA CYS A 99 -9.96 -7.95 -4.83
C CYS A 99 -11.16 -8.62 -5.54
N ARG A 100 -12.39 -8.14 -5.32
CA ARG A 100 -13.58 -8.68 -6.01
C ARG A 100 -13.49 -8.55 -7.54
N LEU A 101 -12.91 -7.47 -8.05
CA LEU A 101 -12.75 -7.26 -9.48
C LEU A 101 -11.71 -8.20 -10.11
N VAL A 102 -10.61 -8.48 -9.45
CA VAL A 102 -9.51 -9.28 -10.06
C VAL A 102 -9.64 -10.79 -9.80
N LEU A 103 -10.23 -11.21 -8.69
CA LEU A 103 -10.27 -12.61 -8.27
C LEU A 103 -10.94 -13.56 -9.27
N PRO A 104 -12.05 -13.22 -9.98
CA PRO A 104 -12.66 -14.13 -10.93
C PRO A 104 -11.70 -14.56 -12.04
N ALA A 105 -10.95 -13.61 -12.60
CA ALA A 105 -9.98 -13.90 -13.65
C ALA A 105 -8.74 -14.63 -13.13
N MET A 106 -8.24 -14.27 -11.93
CA MET A 106 -7.13 -14.98 -11.29
C MET A 106 -7.48 -16.43 -11.00
N ARG A 107 -8.70 -16.72 -10.54
CA ARG A 107 -9.19 -18.10 -10.32
C ARG A 107 -9.27 -18.88 -11.64
N ALA A 108 -9.82 -18.28 -12.70
CA ALA A 108 -9.88 -18.91 -14.01
C ALA A 108 -8.48 -19.23 -14.58
N ALA A 109 -7.51 -18.35 -14.34
CA ALA A 109 -6.12 -18.54 -14.75
C ALA A 109 -5.33 -19.48 -13.81
N ARG A 110 -5.87 -19.85 -12.65
CA ARG A 110 -5.16 -20.61 -11.60
C ARG A 110 -3.84 -19.92 -11.17
N TYR A 111 -3.82 -18.60 -11.23
CA TYR A 111 -2.66 -17.78 -10.91
C TYR A 111 -3.08 -16.38 -10.49
N GLY A 112 -2.51 -15.89 -9.41
CA GLY A 112 -2.67 -14.52 -8.96
C GLY A 112 -1.71 -14.18 -7.83
N ARG A 113 -1.31 -12.91 -7.74
CA ARG A 113 -0.49 -12.38 -6.64
C ARG A 113 -1.08 -11.06 -6.16
N ILE A 114 -1.42 -11.00 -4.89
CA ILE A 114 -2.03 -9.83 -4.27
C ILE A 114 -1.14 -9.37 -3.10
N VAL A 115 -0.77 -8.09 -3.10
CA VAL A 115 0.00 -7.48 -2.00
C VAL A 115 -0.71 -6.22 -1.52
N HIS A 116 -1.08 -6.20 -0.24
CA HIS A 116 -1.67 -5.05 0.42
C HIS A 116 -0.60 -4.22 1.14
N LEU A 117 -0.41 -2.94 0.72
CA LEU A 117 0.40 -2.01 1.48
C LEU A 117 -0.42 -1.50 2.66
N THR A 118 -0.05 -1.92 3.86
CA THR A 118 -0.69 -1.50 5.10
C THR A 118 0.18 -0.49 5.87
N SER A 119 0.57 -0.76 7.08
CA SER A 119 1.49 0.06 7.89
C SER A 119 1.91 -0.72 9.14
N PHE A 120 3.03 -0.33 9.73
CA PHE A 120 3.45 -0.82 11.05
C PHE A 120 2.39 -0.59 12.15
N VAL A 121 1.53 0.43 12.00
CA VAL A 121 0.45 0.71 12.97
C VAL A 121 -0.63 -0.38 13.02
N ALA A 122 -0.65 -1.30 12.07
CA ALA A 122 -1.52 -2.48 12.12
C ALA A 122 -1.14 -3.44 13.27
N LYS A 123 0.14 -3.50 13.63
CA LYS A 123 0.66 -4.32 14.74
C LYS A 123 1.02 -3.49 15.98
N ARG A 124 1.44 -2.24 15.80
CA ARG A 124 1.78 -1.31 16.88
C ARG A 124 0.89 -0.07 16.76
N PRO A 125 -0.34 -0.10 17.28
CA PRO A 125 -1.26 1.03 17.21
C PRO A 125 -0.66 2.30 17.82
N TRP A 126 -0.96 3.43 17.18
CA TRP A 126 -0.51 4.74 17.65
C TRP A 126 -1.72 5.65 17.87
N GLY A 127 -1.82 6.26 19.08
CA GLY A 127 -3.01 6.95 19.53
C GLY A 127 -3.56 8.03 18.59
N LEU A 128 -2.69 8.79 17.91
CA LEU A 128 -3.11 9.78 16.92
C LEU A 128 -3.53 9.18 15.56
N LEU A 129 -3.29 7.89 15.34
CA LEU A 129 -3.63 7.18 14.10
C LEU A 129 -4.74 6.16 14.34
N THR A 130 -5.74 6.51 15.15
CA THR A 130 -6.81 5.62 15.60
C THR A 130 -7.51 4.91 14.44
N ILE A 131 -8.06 5.66 13.47
CA ILE A 131 -8.72 5.07 12.28
C ILE A 131 -7.73 4.22 11.48
N SER A 132 -6.53 4.75 11.24
CA SER A 132 -5.52 4.04 10.45
C SER A 132 -5.10 2.72 11.10
N SER A 133 -4.86 2.72 12.42
CA SER A 133 -4.46 1.51 13.16
C SER A 133 -5.55 0.45 13.10
N THR A 134 -6.80 0.84 13.35
CA THR A 134 -7.97 -0.05 13.32
C THR A 134 -8.17 -0.68 11.94
N LEU A 135 -8.21 0.14 10.89
CA LEU A 135 -8.52 -0.35 9.54
C LEU A 135 -7.37 -1.16 8.95
N ARG A 136 -6.11 -0.80 9.24
CA ARG A 136 -4.95 -1.54 8.75
C ARG A 136 -4.74 -2.86 9.48
N ALA A 137 -5.11 -2.96 10.76
CA ALA A 137 -5.22 -4.24 11.46
C ALA A 137 -6.31 -5.12 10.83
N GLY A 138 -7.46 -4.53 10.49
CA GLY A 138 -8.51 -5.20 9.72
C GLY A 138 -8.05 -5.71 8.35
N LEU A 139 -7.20 -4.94 7.65
CA LEU A 139 -6.59 -5.40 6.39
C LEU A 139 -5.63 -6.56 6.59
N SER A 140 -4.88 -6.62 7.69
CA SER A 140 -4.04 -7.77 7.99
C SER A 140 -4.89 -9.04 8.23
N ALA A 141 -6.02 -8.90 8.94
CA ALA A 141 -6.98 -9.98 9.12
C ALA A 141 -7.63 -10.40 7.80
N LEU A 142 -8.03 -9.45 6.94
CA LEU A 142 -8.56 -9.72 5.60
C LEU A 142 -7.53 -10.47 4.75
N THR A 143 -6.26 -10.06 4.79
CA THR A 143 -5.17 -10.72 4.06
C THR A 143 -5.08 -12.20 4.40
N THR A 144 -5.03 -12.54 5.69
CA THR A 144 -4.94 -13.92 6.15
C THR A 144 -6.20 -14.72 5.79
N SER A 145 -7.38 -14.13 5.99
CA SER A 145 -8.65 -14.77 5.65
C SER A 145 -8.78 -15.04 4.15
N LEU A 146 -8.47 -14.05 3.31
CA LEU A 146 -8.55 -14.19 1.85
C LEU A 146 -7.51 -15.18 1.32
N ALA A 147 -6.28 -15.15 1.86
CA ALA A 147 -5.22 -16.07 1.49
C ALA A 147 -5.66 -17.55 1.61
N SER A 148 -6.31 -17.91 2.71
CA SER A 148 -6.82 -19.28 2.91
C SER A 148 -7.94 -19.65 1.93
N GLN A 149 -8.79 -18.69 1.54
CA GLN A 149 -9.92 -18.91 0.64
C GLN A 149 -9.50 -19.15 -0.83
N VAL A 150 -8.33 -18.63 -1.23
CA VAL A 150 -7.90 -18.63 -2.64
C VAL A 150 -6.60 -19.41 -2.89
N ALA A 151 -5.98 -19.97 -1.85
CA ALA A 151 -4.72 -20.71 -1.97
C ALA A 151 -4.83 -21.90 -2.93
N ALA A 152 -5.92 -22.67 -2.85
CA ALA A 152 -6.18 -23.79 -3.74
C ALA A 152 -6.35 -23.38 -5.22
N ASP A 153 -6.59 -22.10 -5.49
CA ASP A 153 -6.69 -21.54 -6.83
C ASP A 153 -5.34 -21.04 -7.39
N GLY A 154 -4.23 -21.30 -6.69
CA GLY A 154 -2.89 -20.84 -7.11
C GLY A 154 -2.64 -19.35 -6.87
N ILE A 155 -3.47 -18.71 -6.02
CA ILE A 155 -3.39 -17.29 -5.70
C ILE A 155 -2.76 -17.10 -4.33
N THR A 156 -1.79 -16.17 -4.22
CA THR A 156 -1.26 -15.73 -2.93
C THR A 156 -1.72 -14.32 -2.58
N VAL A 157 -2.00 -14.11 -1.31
CA VAL A 157 -2.41 -12.80 -0.76
C VAL A 157 -1.54 -12.49 0.44
N ASN A 158 -0.77 -11.43 0.38
CA ASN A 158 0.13 -11.01 1.45
C ASN A 158 -0.05 -9.52 1.75
N ALA A 159 0.35 -9.10 2.94
CA ALA A 159 0.45 -7.69 3.31
C ALA A 159 1.90 -7.33 3.60
N VAL A 160 2.28 -6.09 3.30
CA VAL A 160 3.52 -5.49 3.81
C VAL A 160 3.16 -4.38 4.79
N LEU A 161 3.95 -4.28 5.86
CA LEU A 161 3.79 -3.30 6.93
C LEU A 161 5.01 -2.36 6.93
N PRO A 162 4.98 -1.30 6.10
CA PRO A 162 6.06 -0.32 6.07
C PRO A 162 6.19 0.39 7.42
N GLY A 163 7.43 0.57 7.87
CA GLY A 163 7.80 1.52 8.92
C GLY A 163 7.92 2.94 8.37
N HIS A 164 8.98 3.63 8.76
CA HIS A 164 9.29 4.98 8.28
C HIS A 164 10.16 4.92 7.02
N PHE A 165 9.61 5.35 5.89
CA PHE A 165 10.31 5.46 4.61
C PHE A 165 10.48 6.91 4.21
N LEU A 166 11.65 7.28 3.69
CA LEU A 166 11.96 8.65 3.28
C LEU A 166 11.33 8.94 1.91
N THR A 167 10.05 9.27 1.93
CA THR A 167 9.27 9.74 0.78
C THR A 167 9.05 11.25 0.88
N ASP A 168 8.68 11.92 -0.21
CA ASP A 168 8.35 13.34 -0.21
C ASP A 168 7.28 13.69 0.82
N ARG A 169 6.28 12.82 0.97
CA ARG A 169 5.26 12.95 2.02
C ARG A 169 5.87 12.88 3.43
N GLN A 170 6.80 11.97 3.67
CA GLN A 170 7.47 11.85 4.99
C GLN A 170 8.34 13.07 5.27
N ILE A 171 9.05 13.56 4.25
CA ILE A 171 9.85 14.79 4.36
C ILE A 171 8.96 15.97 4.75
N HIS A 172 7.86 16.17 4.04
CA HIS A 172 6.90 17.23 4.34
C HIS A 172 6.28 17.10 5.76
N LEU A 173 5.91 15.88 6.17
CA LEU A 173 5.42 15.63 7.52
C LEU A 173 6.49 15.91 8.59
N ASN A 174 7.74 15.56 8.31
CA ASN A 174 8.85 15.86 9.22
C ASN A 174 9.07 17.37 9.37
N GLU A 175 8.92 18.16 8.31
CA GLU A 175 8.98 19.64 8.36
C GLU A 175 7.87 20.22 9.23
N ILE A 176 6.63 19.74 9.06
CA ILE A 176 5.48 20.19 9.87
C ILE A 176 5.73 19.88 11.34
N ARG A 177 6.13 18.64 11.65
CA ARG A 177 6.38 18.19 13.03
C ARG A 177 7.54 18.92 13.69
N ALA A 178 8.62 19.15 12.94
CA ALA A 178 9.76 19.93 13.42
C ALA A 178 9.30 21.34 13.85
N LYS A 179 8.51 22.02 13.03
CA LYS A 179 7.94 23.34 13.37
C LYS A 179 7.04 23.28 14.61
N GLN A 180 6.16 22.27 14.71
CA GLN A 180 5.28 22.09 15.87
C GLN A 180 6.05 21.90 17.19
N HIS A 181 7.23 21.26 17.11
CA HIS A 181 8.09 21.00 18.28
C HIS A 181 9.22 22.01 18.45
N GLY A 182 9.20 23.13 17.71
CA GLY A 182 10.19 24.20 17.84
C GLY A 182 11.63 23.76 17.51
N THR A 183 11.79 22.80 16.60
CA THR A 183 13.09 22.22 16.22
C THR A 183 13.33 22.28 14.70
N THR A 184 14.52 21.91 14.26
CA THR A 184 14.84 21.78 12.82
C THR A 184 14.38 20.42 12.29
N ARG A 185 14.13 20.34 10.96
CA ARG A 185 13.82 19.05 10.32
C ARG A 185 14.90 18.00 10.59
N ALA A 186 16.17 18.38 10.49
CA ALA A 186 17.29 17.46 10.72
C ALA A 186 17.28 16.87 12.14
N ALA A 187 17.11 17.71 13.16
CA ALA A 187 17.03 17.25 14.55
C ALA A 187 15.78 16.38 14.81
N TRP A 188 14.66 16.70 14.16
CA TRP A 188 13.47 15.86 14.22
C TRP A 188 13.69 14.49 13.57
N GLU A 189 14.29 14.46 12.38
CA GLU A 189 14.62 13.23 11.66
C GLU A 189 15.60 12.36 12.44
N GLU A 190 16.63 12.94 13.04
CA GLU A 190 17.57 12.24 13.92
C GLU A 190 16.85 11.57 15.10
N ARG A 191 15.92 12.29 15.73
CA ARG A 191 15.09 11.74 16.81
C ARG A 191 14.27 10.54 16.36
N VAL A 192 13.59 10.66 15.19
CA VAL A 192 12.79 9.55 14.64
C VAL A 192 13.68 8.37 14.28
N GLN A 193 14.84 8.60 13.67
CA GLN A 193 15.81 7.56 13.35
C GLN A 193 16.36 6.84 14.59
N ALA A 194 16.51 7.56 15.70
CA ALA A 194 16.93 6.98 16.96
C ALA A 194 15.94 5.96 17.54
N GLU A 195 14.66 6.03 17.18
CA GLU A 195 13.63 5.06 17.56
C GLU A 195 13.66 3.79 16.68
N ILE A 196 14.28 3.86 15.50
CA ILE A 196 14.39 2.73 14.57
C ILE A 196 15.66 1.96 14.90
N PRO A 197 15.64 0.65 15.18
CA PRO A 197 16.86 -0.13 15.42
C PRO A 197 17.91 -0.03 14.31
N ALA A 198 17.49 0.03 13.04
CA ALA A 198 18.36 0.24 11.88
C ALA A 198 18.98 1.66 11.82
N ARG A 199 18.58 2.60 12.70
CA ARG A 199 19.09 3.98 12.82
C ARG A 199 18.99 4.81 11.54
N ARG A 200 18.06 4.47 10.66
CA ARG A 200 17.78 5.20 9.42
C ARG A 200 16.34 5.01 8.96
N PHE A 201 15.88 5.89 8.11
CA PHE A 201 14.68 5.64 7.31
C PHE A 201 14.95 4.56 6.27
N GLY A 202 13.90 3.81 5.90
CA GLY A 202 13.90 2.96 4.72
C GLY A 202 13.90 3.80 3.44
N LYS A 203 14.50 3.27 2.39
CA LYS A 203 14.40 3.85 1.03
C LYS A 203 13.16 3.26 0.34
N PRO A 204 12.42 4.04 -0.46
CA PRO A 204 11.26 3.54 -1.21
C PRO A 204 11.57 2.29 -2.04
N GLU A 205 12.79 2.19 -2.57
CA GLU A 205 13.27 1.05 -3.36
C GLU A 205 13.29 -0.24 -2.52
N GLU A 206 13.72 -0.18 -1.25
CA GLU A 206 13.76 -1.36 -0.36
C GLU A 206 12.35 -1.94 -0.12
N LEU A 207 11.32 -1.07 -0.08
CA LEU A 207 9.93 -1.53 -0.02
C LEU A 207 9.48 -2.10 -1.35
N ALA A 208 9.82 -1.44 -2.46
CA ALA A 208 9.44 -1.86 -3.80
C ALA A 208 10.01 -3.24 -4.16
N ASP A 209 11.26 -3.52 -3.78
CA ASP A 209 11.92 -4.82 -4.01
C ASP A 209 11.22 -5.95 -3.26
N ALA A 210 10.83 -5.71 -2.00
CA ALA A 210 10.07 -6.68 -1.23
C ALA A 210 8.68 -6.96 -1.83
N VAL A 211 8.00 -5.91 -2.32
CA VAL A 211 6.72 -6.06 -3.02
C VAL A 211 6.90 -6.83 -4.32
N ALA A 212 7.92 -6.51 -5.12
CA ALA A 212 8.21 -7.22 -6.37
C ALA A 212 8.51 -8.70 -6.11
N PHE A 213 9.29 -9.01 -5.07
CA PHE A 213 9.54 -10.39 -4.65
C PHE A 213 8.23 -11.13 -4.30
N LEU A 214 7.36 -10.54 -3.47
CA LEU A 214 6.08 -11.16 -3.08
C LEU A 214 5.12 -11.35 -4.27
N LEU A 215 5.23 -10.55 -5.31
CA LEU A 215 4.46 -10.68 -6.54
C LEU A 215 5.05 -11.69 -7.53
N SER A 216 6.28 -12.13 -7.32
CA SER A 216 6.97 -13.06 -8.20
C SER A 216 6.54 -14.53 -7.99
N GLU A 217 6.86 -15.39 -8.95
CA GLU A 217 6.67 -16.84 -8.82
C GLU A 217 7.50 -17.44 -7.68
N ARG A 218 8.65 -16.82 -7.35
CA ARG A 218 9.57 -17.25 -6.28
C ARG A 218 8.94 -17.20 -4.89
N ALA A 219 7.93 -16.35 -4.70
CA ALA A 219 7.16 -16.23 -3.45
C ALA A 219 5.90 -17.12 -3.43
N GLY A 220 5.78 -18.08 -4.35
CA GLY A 220 4.56 -18.87 -4.54
C GLY A 220 4.09 -19.69 -3.32
N TYR A 221 4.94 -19.89 -2.32
CA TYR A 221 4.59 -20.57 -1.06
C TYR A 221 4.48 -19.62 0.15
N ILE A 222 4.64 -18.31 -0.08
CA ILE A 222 4.43 -17.27 0.93
C ILE A 222 3.00 -16.76 0.80
N ASN A 223 2.14 -17.09 1.77
CA ASN A 223 0.72 -16.76 1.69
C ASN A 223 0.14 -16.41 3.06
N GLY A 224 -0.69 -15.36 3.14
CA GLY A 224 -1.35 -14.90 4.35
C GLY A 224 -0.45 -14.15 5.34
N VAL A 225 0.78 -13.78 4.96
CA VAL A 225 1.71 -13.10 5.87
C VAL A 225 1.47 -11.58 5.90
N SER A 226 1.79 -10.99 7.05
CA SER A 226 1.94 -9.55 7.24
C SER A 226 3.41 -9.24 7.48
N LEU A 227 4.16 -9.01 6.38
CA LEU A 227 5.60 -8.83 6.39
C LEU A 227 5.97 -7.41 6.85
N GLN A 228 6.73 -7.31 7.93
CA GLN A 228 7.27 -6.06 8.43
C GLN A 228 8.48 -5.63 7.59
N ILE A 229 8.46 -4.38 7.12
CA ILE A 229 9.57 -3.75 6.40
C ILE A 229 9.80 -2.40 7.10
N ASP A 230 10.46 -2.41 8.25
CA ASP A 230 10.43 -1.30 9.18
C ASP A 230 11.76 -1.03 9.92
N GLY A 231 12.84 -1.69 9.51
CA GLY A 231 14.15 -1.53 10.16
C GLY A 231 14.20 -2.01 11.61
N GLY A 232 13.27 -2.90 12.00
CA GLY A 232 13.15 -3.45 13.36
C GLY A 232 12.30 -2.60 14.30
N LEU A 233 11.54 -1.61 13.78
CA LEU A 233 10.71 -0.69 14.57
C LEU A 233 9.66 -1.42 15.42
N ILE A 234 9.08 -2.50 14.90
CA ILE A 234 8.19 -3.38 15.65
C ILE A 234 9.03 -4.48 16.29
N GLY A 235 9.32 -4.37 17.56
CA GLY A 235 10.05 -5.38 18.32
C GLY A 235 9.16 -6.52 18.84
N ALA A 236 8.18 -6.98 18.06
CA ALA A 236 7.25 -8.03 18.46
C ALA A 236 7.44 -9.31 17.65
N THR A 237 7.27 -10.46 18.33
CA THR A 237 7.40 -11.78 17.70
C THR A 237 6.16 -12.14 16.86
N PHE A 238 4.97 -11.58 17.20
CA PHE A 238 3.67 -11.85 16.55
C PHE A 238 2.96 -10.56 16.18
#